data_0a2c2f98c8e0d883e9b36b4ef466721b
#
_entry.id   0a2c2f98c8e0d883e9b36b4ef466721b
#
_cell.length_a   1.000
_cell.length_b   1.000
_cell.length_c   1.000
_cell.angle_alpha   90.00
_cell.angle_beta   90.00
_cell.angle_gamma   90.00
#
_symmetry.space_group_name_H-M   'P 1'
#
loop_
_entity.id
_entity.type
_entity.pdbx_description
1 polymer ?
#
loop_
_entity_poly.entity_id
_entity_poly.type
_entity_poly.pdbx_seq_one_letter_code
_entity_poly.pdbx_strand_id
1 'polypeptide(L)'
;MNLDEYTDKLAELASADLTKDDFYFLKDRNVYLSGPITGVKGYKYPFIFMEKVLHKVSDGMVFNPATEIPSDSPYEAAMAKCLQALSLRVRDGEDEPYYPMYEVMILLPGWTKSKGAQIENRVAEACGIEVVDMASNKAFIKIMPFYRALISVVENYGE
;
A
#
# COMPACT_ATOMS: atom_id res chain seq x y z
N MET A 1 -8.96 -19.09 -14.72
CA MET A 1 -8.96 -17.96 -13.78
C MET A 1 -8.01 -16.88 -14.26
N ASN A 2 -8.47 -15.65 -14.38
CA ASN A 2 -7.62 -14.54 -14.79
C ASN A 2 -6.88 -13.95 -13.56
N LEU A 3 -5.98 -12.99 -13.82
CA LEU A 3 -5.19 -12.39 -12.74
C LEU A 3 -6.03 -11.64 -11.72
N ASP A 4 -7.11 -11.00 -12.14
CA ASP A 4 -8.00 -10.30 -11.21
C ASP A 4 -8.64 -11.28 -10.23
N GLU A 5 -9.19 -12.37 -10.75
CA GLU A 5 -9.80 -13.41 -9.93
C GLU A 5 -8.79 -14.09 -9.02
N TYR A 6 -7.59 -14.37 -9.54
CA TYR A 6 -6.52 -15.00 -8.77
C TYR A 6 -6.06 -14.08 -7.62
N THR A 7 -5.91 -12.80 -7.90
CA THR A 7 -5.53 -11.81 -6.88
C THR A 7 -6.57 -11.75 -5.78
N ASP A 8 -7.86 -11.69 -6.15
CA ASP A 8 -8.96 -11.66 -5.19
C ASP A 8 -8.96 -12.93 -4.33
N LYS A 9 -8.75 -14.08 -4.94
CA LYS A 9 -8.74 -15.35 -4.21
C LYS A 9 -7.58 -15.44 -3.23
N LEU A 10 -6.39 -15.02 -3.65
CA LEU A 10 -5.23 -15.00 -2.77
C LEU A 10 -5.44 -14.04 -1.60
N ALA A 11 -6.01 -12.86 -1.85
CA ALA A 11 -6.27 -11.90 -0.79
C ALA A 11 -7.28 -12.47 0.22
N GLU A 12 -8.31 -13.15 -0.25
CA GLU A 12 -9.30 -13.81 0.58
C GLU A 12 -8.64 -14.88 1.47
N LEU A 13 -7.80 -15.73 0.87
CA LEU A 13 -7.09 -16.78 1.61
C LEU A 13 -6.10 -16.18 2.61
N ALA A 14 -5.37 -15.13 2.21
CA ALA A 14 -4.38 -14.50 3.07
C ALA A 14 -5.01 -13.86 4.30
N SER A 15 -6.24 -13.35 4.17
CA SER A 15 -6.91 -12.63 5.25
C SER A 15 -7.86 -13.49 6.08
N ALA A 16 -8.06 -14.75 5.70
CA ALA A 16 -9.05 -15.64 6.35
C ALA A 16 -8.82 -15.77 7.86
N ASP A 17 -7.56 -15.87 8.29
CA ASP A 17 -7.20 -16.06 9.69
C ASP A 17 -6.72 -14.78 10.37
N LEU A 18 -6.81 -13.64 9.69
CA LEU A 18 -6.37 -12.37 10.25
C LEU A 18 -7.50 -11.70 11.02
N THR A 19 -7.16 -11.00 12.08
CA THR A 19 -8.11 -10.21 12.87
C THR A 19 -7.65 -8.76 12.94
N LYS A 20 -8.58 -7.87 13.32
CA LYS A 20 -8.23 -6.46 13.55
C LYS A 20 -7.21 -6.30 14.66
N ASP A 21 -7.21 -7.19 15.66
CA ASP A 21 -6.24 -7.15 16.75
C ASP A 21 -4.81 -7.41 16.27
N ASP A 22 -4.64 -8.24 15.25
CA ASP A 22 -3.32 -8.50 14.64
C ASP A 22 -2.73 -7.24 14.02
N PHE A 23 -3.59 -6.27 13.67
CA PHE A 23 -3.21 -5.02 13.02
C PHE A 23 -3.67 -3.82 13.84
N TYR A 24 -3.59 -3.91 15.17
CA TYR A 24 -4.04 -2.86 16.06
C TYR A 24 -3.33 -1.52 15.78
N PHE A 25 -2.10 -1.55 15.31
CA PHE A 25 -1.37 -0.33 14.97
C PHE A 25 -2.01 0.47 13.84
N LEU A 26 -2.96 -0.13 13.09
CA LEU A 26 -3.71 0.55 12.03
C LEU A 26 -5.07 1.07 12.51
N LYS A 27 -5.42 0.84 13.77
CA LYS A 27 -6.75 1.22 14.26
C LYS A 27 -6.98 2.72 14.12
N ASP A 28 -8.12 3.07 13.50
CA ASP A 28 -8.55 4.46 13.29
C ASP A 28 -7.55 5.30 12.47
N ARG A 29 -6.75 4.65 11.65
CA ARG A 29 -5.71 5.32 10.84
C ARG A 29 -5.91 5.02 9.36
N ASN A 30 -5.63 6.01 8.52
CA ASN A 30 -5.61 5.85 7.08
C ASN A 30 -4.22 5.44 6.63
N VAL A 31 -4.15 4.59 5.60
CA VAL A 31 -2.92 3.95 5.14
C VAL A 31 -2.58 4.40 3.72
N TYR A 32 -1.31 4.68 3.49
CA TYR A 32 -0.76 4.96 2.17
C TYR A 32 0.10 3.77 1.74
N LEU A 33 -0.20 3.18 0.57
CA LEU A 33 0.61 2.09 0.03
C LEU A 33 1.68 2.65 -0.91
N SER A 34 2.92 2.23 -0.72
CA SER A 34 4.05 2.63 -1.56
C SER A 34 4.85 1.39 -1.98
N GLY A 35 5.35 1.39 -3.20
CA GLY A 35 6.12 0.26 -3.70
C GLY A 35 6.50 0.42 -5.17
N PRO A 36 7.13 -0.61 -5.76
CA PRO A 36 7.59 -0.55 -7.14
C PRO A 36 6.44 -0.47 -8.15
N ILE A 37 6.51 0.50 -9.05
CA ILE A 37 5.51 0.70 -10.11
C ILE A 37 6.19 0.81 -11.48
N THR A 38 7.09 1.78 -11.64
CA THR A 38 7.70 2.08 -12.94
C THR A 38 8.51 0.90 -13.47
N GLY A 39 8.17 0.43 -14.66
CA GLY A 39 8.86 -0.68 -15.31
C GLY A 39 8.54 -2.05 -14.73
N VAL A 40 7.57 -2.15 -13.83
CA VAL A 40 7.18 -3.42 -13.20
C VAL A 40 5.95 -3.99 -13.90
N LYS A 41 6.10 -5.16 -14.50
CA LYS A 41 4.98 -5.86 -15.14
C LYS A 41 3.94 -6.23 -14.09
N GLY A 42 2.68 -5.90 -14.36
CA GLY A 42 1.58 -6.24 -13.47
C GLY A 42 1.65 -5.58 -12.10
N TYR A 43 2.25 -4.40 -12.01
CA TYR A 43 2.46 -3.70 -10.73
C TYR A 43 1.16 -3.51 -9.93
N LYS A 44 0.04 -3.39 -10.61
CA LYS A 44 -1.24 -3.10 -9.95
C LYS A 44 -1.71 -4.24 -9.03
N TYR A 45 -1.35 -5.49 -9.35
CA TYR A 45 -1.87 -6.63 -8.61
C TYR A 45 -1.40 -6.71 -7.16
N PRO A 46 -0.12 -6.50 -6.84
CA PRO A 46 0.30 -6.44 -5.44
C PRO A 46 -0.41 -5.35 -4.64
N PHE A 47 -0.64 -4.18 -5.25
CA PHE A 47 -1.36 -3.09 -4.59
C PHE A 47 -2.82 -3.44 -4.35
N ILE A 48 -3.50 -4.04 -5.32
CA ILE A 48 -4.89 -4.49 -5.18
C ILE A 48 -5.00 -5.55 -4.10
N PHE A 49 -4.08 -6.52 -4.10
CA PHE A 49 -4.01 -7.57 -3.08
C PHE A 49 -3.92 -6.96 -1.68
N MET A 50 -2.98 -6.03 -1.48
CA MET A 50 -2.79 -5.41 -0.17
C MET A 50 -3.97 -4.56 0.26
N GLU A 51 -4.59 -3.83 -0.65
CA GLU A 51 -5.78 -3.06 -0.30
C GLU A 51 -6.90 -3.97 0.19
N LYS A 52 -7.13 -5.09 -0.47
CA LYS A 52 -8.16 -6.06 -0.04
C LYS A 52 -7.86 -6.65 1.32
N VAL A 53 -6.61 -7.02 1.57
CA VAL A 53 -6.19 -7.53 2.87
C VAL A 53 -6.40 -6.47 3.96
N LEU A 54 -6.01 -5.23 3.69
CA LEU A 54 -6.13 -4.14 4.65
C LEU A 54 -7.58 -3.81 4.98
N HIS A 55 -8.49 -3.90 4.01
CA HIS A 55 -9.92 -3.68 4.27
C HIS A 55 -10.50 -4.74 5.21
N LYS A 56 -9.89 -5.91 5.31
CA LYS A 56 -10.30 -6.94 6.26
C LYS A 56 -9.88 -6.60 7.69
N VAL A 57 -8.69 -6.00 7.85
CA VAL A 57 -8.05 -5.82 9.16
C VAL A 57 -8.03 -4.37 9.65
N SER A 58 -8.55 -3.43 8.87
CA SER A 58 -8.54 -2.01 9.19
C SER A 58 -9.80 -1.36 8.62
N ASP A 59 -10.28 -0.32 9.31
CA ASP A 59 -11.46 0.44 8.89
C ASP A 59 -11.10 1.77 8.19
N GLY A 60 -9.82 2.12 8.16
CA GLY A 60 -9.37 3.37 7.56
C GLY A 60 -9.37 3.33 6.04
N MET A 61 -9.18 4.50 5.45
CA MET A 61 -9.00 4.63 4.01
C MET A 61 -7.62 4.12 3.60
N VAL A 62 -7.52 3.61 2.37
CA VAL A 62 -6.27 3.14 1.80
C VAL A 62 -6.01 3.93 0.52
N PHE A 63 -4.88 4.64 0.46
CA PHE A 63 -4.43 5.24 -0.78
C PHE A 63 -3.68 4.17 -1.58
N ASN A 64 -4.26 3.77 -2.70
CA ASN A 64 -3.67 2.77 -3.59
C ASN A 64 -3.31 3.46 -4.90
N PRO A 65 -2.02 3.67 -5.19
CA PRO A 65 -1.62 4.36 -6.42
C PRO A 65 -2.07 3.64 -7.69
N ALA A 66 -2.29 2.34 -7.62
CA ALA A 66 -2.77 1.58 -8.79
C ALA A 66 -4.21 1.93 -9.17
N THR A 67 -5.01 2.42 -8.22
CA THR A 67 -6.40 2.84 -8.50
C THR A 67 -6.56 4.35 -8.53
N GLU A 68 -5.76 5.08 -7.75
CA GLU A 68 -5.87 6.55 -7.65
C GLU A 68 -5.21 7.27 -8.81
N ILE A 69 -4.25 6.63 -9.50
CA ILE A 69 -3.48 7.25 -10.55
C ILE A 69 -3.71 6.51 -11.86
N PRO A 70 -4.16 7.20 -12.92
CA PRO A 70 -4.32 6.55 -14.23
C PRO A 70 -3.00 5.93 -14.70
N SER A 71 -3.08 4.73 -15.28
CA SER A 71 -1.89 3.98 -15.70
C SER A 71 -1.09 4.66 -16.80
N ASP A 72 -1.72 5.58 -17.54
CA ASP A 72 -1.08 6.33 -18.62
C ASP A 72 -0.50 7.67 -18.15
N SER A 73 -0.51 7.96 -16.84
CA SER A 73 0.04 9.21 -16.31
C SER A 73 1.55 9.27 -16.50
N PRO A 74 2.09 10.41 -16.92
CA PRO A 74 3.55 10.60 -16.91
C PRO A 74 4.10 10.48 -15.48
N TYR A 75 5.35 10.04 -15.36
CA TYR A 75 5.98 9.83 -14.05
C TYR A 75 5.87 11.04 -13.15
N GLU A 76 6.17 12.23 -13.68
CA GLU A 76 6.15 13.47 -12.89
C GLU A 76 4.75 13.79 -12.37
N ALA A 77 3.73 13.60 -13.19
CA ALA A 77 2.35 13.85 -12.79
C ALA A 77 1.90 12.85 -11.71
N ALA A 78 2.27 11.58 -11.88
CA ALA A 78 1.98 10.54 -10.89
C ALA A 78 2.65 10.85 -9.55
N MET A 79 3.93 11.21 -9.58
CA MET A 79 4.67 11.57 -8.36
C MET A 79 4.08 12.80 -7.69
N ALA A 80 3.71 13.83 -8.45
CA ALA A 80 3.10 15.04 -7.89
C ALA A 80 1.82 14.69 -7.12
N LYS A 81 0.97 13.81 -7.67
CA LYS A 81 -0.26 13.40 -7.01
C LYS A 81 0.01 12.60 -5.75
N CYS A 82 0.99 11.70 -5.79
CA CYS A 82 1.37 10.91 -4.62
C CYS A 82 1.93 11.78 -3.51
N LEU A 83 2.82 12.71 -3.84
CA LEU A 83 3.42 13.60 -2.85
C LEU A 83 2.38 14.57 -2.27
N GLN A 84 1.42 14.99 -3.07
CA GLN A 84 0.30 15.80 -2.58
C GLN A 84 -0.50 15.03 -1.53
N ALA A 85 -0.80 13.76 -1.78
CA ALA A 85 -1.52 12.93 -0.81
C ALA A 85 -0.74 12.80 0.50
N LEU A 86 0.58 12.57 0.41
CA LEU A 86 1.43 12.43 1.60
C LEU A 86 1.55 13.72 2.40
N SER A 87 1.45 14.86 1.75
CA SER A 87 1.60 16.16 2.42
C SER A 87 0.26 16.70 2.95
N LEU A 88 -0.86 16.03 2.64
CA LEU A 88 -2.18 16.48 3.06
C LEU A 88 -2.34 16.37 4.57
N ARG A 89 -2.76 17.49 5.20
CA ARG A 89 -3.00 17.56 6.65
C ARG A 89 -4.47 17.78 6.91
N VAL A 90 -4.97 17.14 7.95
CA VAL A 90 -6.36 17.25 8.37
C VAL A 90 -6.43 17.50 9.87
N ARG A 91 -7.60 17.91 10.36
CA ARG A 91 -7.83 18.05 11.81
C ARG A 91 -9.27 17.71 12.12
N ASP A 92 -9.51 17.29 13.35
CA ASP A 92 -10.83 16.82 13.80
C ASP A 92 -11.79 17.96 14.12
N GLY A 93 -11.27 19.13 14.41
CA GLY A 93 -12.08 20.30 14.72
C GLY A 93 -11.28 21.57 14.55
N GLU A 94 -11.99 22.71 14.63
CA GLU A 94 -11.40 24.01 14.37
C GLU A 94 -10.23 24.36 15.30
N ASP A 95 -10.31 23.91 16.56
CA ASP A 95 -9.26 24.17 17.55
C ASP A 95 -8.31 22.98 17.76
N GLU A 96 -8.45 21.93 16.95
CA GLU A 96 -7.61 20.75 17.07
C GLU A 96 -6.36 20.87 16.22
N PRO A 97 -5.25 20.22 16.62
CA PRO A 97 -4.01 20.25 15.81
C PRO A 97 -4.18 19.47 14.50
N TYR A 98 -3.44 19.90 13.49
CA TYR A 98 -3.38 19.18 12.23
C TYR A 98 -2.53 17.92 12.35
N TYR A 99 -2.90 16.90 11.59
CA TYR A 99 -2.14 15.64 11.50
C TYR A 99 -2.20 15.11 10.06
N PRO A 100 -1.34 14.17 9.67
CA PRO A 100 -1.36 13.64 8.30
C PRO A 100 -2.68 12.95 7.98
N MET A 101 -3.21 13.19 6.79
CA MET A 101 -4.40 12.47 6.30
C MET A 101 -4.15 10.96 6.29
N TYR A 102 -2.97 10.55 5.81
CA TYR A 102 -2.52 9.17 5.86
C TYR A 102 -1.46 9.08 6.95
N GLU A 103 -1.76 8.36 8.02
CA GLU A 103 -0.92 8.33 9.20
C GLU A 103 0.12 7.22 9.19
N VAL A 104 -0.09 6.21 8.33
CA VAL A 104 0.82 5.08 8.18
C VAL A 104 1.09 4.86 6.69
N MET A 105 2.37 4.70 6.35
CA MET A 105 2.77 4.27 5.02
C MET A 105 3.26 2.82 5.12
N ILE A 106 2.72 1.94 4.28
CA ILE A 106 3.20 0.57 4.18
C ILE A 106 4.03 0.46 2.89
N LEU A 107 5.30 0.09 3.07
CA LEU A 107 6.24 -0.13 1.96
C LEU A 107 6.17 -1.58 1.52
N LEU A 108 5.78 -1.80 0.26
CA LEU A 108 5.71 -3.14 -0.32
C LEU A 108 7.11 -3.66 -0.64
N PRO A 109 7.33 -4.99 -0.62
CA PRO A 109 8.63 -5.57 -0.96
C PRO A 109 9.18 -5.06 -2.29
N GLY A 110 10.48 -4.80 -2.33
CA GLY A 110 11.15 -4.26 -3.50
C GLY A 110 11.20 -2.74 -3.54
N TRP A 111 10.66 -2.05 -2.54
CA TRP A 111 10.62 -0.58 -2.53
C TRP A 111 12.01 0.06 -2.59
N THR A 112 13.03 -0.61 -2.06
CA THR A 112 14.40 -0.06 -2.05
C THR A 112 15.00 0.09 -3.45
N LYS A 113 14.43 -0.61 -4.43
CA LYS A 113 14.85 -0.52 -5.83
C LYS A 113 13.96 0.43 -6.64
N SER A 114 12.96 1.02 -6.02
CA SER A 114 12.01 1.93 -6.66
C SER A 114 12.37 3.36 -6.30
N LYS A 115 12.75 4.16 -7.29
CA LYS A 115 13.06 5.57 -7.09
C LYS A 115 11.88 6.33 -6.49
N GLY A 116 10.68 6.08 -7.01
CA GLY A 116 9.47 6.72 -6.52
C GLY A 116 9.17 6.38 -5.07
N ALA A 117 9.26 5.09 -4.72
CA ALA A 117 9.01 4.65 -3.35
C ALA A 117 10.06 5.20 -2.37
N GLN A 118 11.31 5.31 -2.80
CA GLN A 118 12.36 5.93 -1.97
C GLN A 118 12.06 7.39 -1.67
N ILE A 119 11.61 8.15 -2.69
CA ILE A 119 11.22 9.55 -2.51
C ILE A 119 10.01 9.65 -1.58
N GLU A 120 9.00 8.81 -1.78
CA GLU A 120 7.81 8.80 -0.94
C GLU A 120 8.15 8.50 0.51
N ASN A 121 9.07 7.56 0.75
CA ASN A 121 9.53 7.24 2.10
C ASN A 121 10.13 8.46 2.79
N ARG A 122 10.97 9.21 2.09
CA ARG A 122 11.60 10.42 2.65
C ARG A 122 10.56 11.51 2.94
N VAL A 123 9.60 11.70 2.05
CA VAL A 123 8.53 12.68 2.25
C VAL A 123 7.64 12.27 3.43
N ALA A 124 7.31 10.98 3.51
CA ALA A 124 6.50 10.46 4.64
C ALA A 124 7.18 10.74 5.99
N GLU A 125 8.48 10.47 6.08
CA GLU A 125 9.23 10.75 7.31
C GLU A 125 9.22 12.24 7.64
N ALA A 126 9.42 13.09 6.62
CA ALA A 126 9.40 14.54 6.81
C ALA A 126 8.03 15.05 7.26
N CYS A 127 6.96 14.38 6.87
CA CYS A 127 5.58 14.75 7.21
C CYS A 127 5.07 14.10 8.51
N GLY A 128 5.91 13.34 9.21
CA GLY A 128 5.52 12.69 10.46
C GLY A 128 4.64 11.48 10.29
N ILE A 129 4.68 10.83 9.12
CA ILE A 129 3.94 9.60 8.84
C ILE A 129 4.77 8.41 9.33
N GLU A 130 4.13 7.49 10.06
CA GLU A 130 4.79 6.26 10.48
C GLU A 130 5.00 5.36 9.27
N VAL A 131 6.23 4.91 9.06
CA VAL A 131 6.59 4.06 7.92
C VAL A 131 6.79 2.62 8.38
N VAL A 132 6.11 1.69 7.73
CA VAL A 132 6.17 0.26 8.04
C VAL A 132 6.66 -0.49 6.80
N ASP A 133 7.77 -1.21 6.96
CA ASP A 133 8.30 -2.10 5.91
C ASP A 133 7.60 -3.45 6.02
N MET A 134 6.76 -3.77 5.04
CA MET A 134 5.96 -4.99 5.06
C MET A 134 6.80 -6.25 5.23
N ALA A 135 7.96 -6.32 4.56
CA ALA A 135 8.79 -7.53 4.56
C ALA A 135 9.43 -7.82 5.93
N SER A 136 9.62 -6.79 6.76
CA SER A 136 10.30 -6.94 8.05
C SER A 136 9.35 -6.80 9.26
N ASN A 137 8.10 -6.46 9.04
CA ASN A 137 7.14 -6.25 10.13
C ASN A 137 6.41 -7.56 10.46
N LYS A 138 6.40 -7.92 11.75
CA LYS A 138 5.81 -9.19 12.21
C LYS A 138 4.34 -9.36 11.88
N ALA A 139 3.58 -8.27 11.80
CA ALA A 139 2.15 -8.35 11.52
C ALA A 139 1.87 -8.95 10.14
N PHE A 140 2.81 -8.85 9.21
CA PHE A 140 2.64 -9.32 7.83
C PHE A 140 3.18 -10.72 7.57
N ILE A 141 3.72 -11.41 8.59
CA ILE A 141 4.33 -12.75 8.40
C ILE A 141 3.36 -13.72 7.73
N LYS A 142 2.11 -13.74 8.17
CA LYS A 142 1.10 -14.66 7.63
C LYS A 142 0.67 -14.29 6.21
N ILE A 143 0.84 -13.03 5.82
CA ILE A 143 0.45 -12.53 4.49
C ILE A 143 1.53 -12.83 3.46
N MET A 144 2.80 -12.78 3.85
CA MET A 144 3.94 -12.86 2.95
C MET A 144 3.95 -14.08 2.02
N PRO A 145 3.60 -15.30 2.47
CA PRO A 145 3.58 -16.44 1.55
C PRO A 145 2.60 -16.24 0.39
N PHE A 146 1.44 -15.67 0.65
CA PHE A 146 0.43 -15.38 -0.37
C PHE A 146 0.89 -14.27 -1.30
N TYR A 147 1.52 -13.24 -0.74
CA TYR A 147 2.09 -12.15 -1.51
C TYR A 147 3.15 -12.67 -2.48
N ARG A 148 4.08 -13.52 -2.02
CA ARG A 148 5.12 -14.10 -2.86
C ARG A 148 4.53 -14.98 -3.97
N ALA A 149 3.48 -15.74 -3.65
CA ALA A 149 2.79 -16.55 -4.64
C ALA A 149 2.19 -15.67 -5.74
N LEU A 150 1.58 -14.55 -5.35
CA LEU A 150 1.02 -13.59 -6.32
C LEU A 150 2.11 -13.03 -7.22
N ILE A 151 3.23 -12.58 -6.65
CA ILE A 151 4.34 -12.02 -7.42
C ILE A 151 4.85 -13.05 -8.44
N SER A 152 5.04 -14.30 -8.02
CA SER A 152 5.51 -15.36 -8.90
C SER A 152 4.59 -15.58 -10.11
N VAL A 153 3.29 -15.58 -9.87
CA VAL A 153 2.32 -15.76 -10.95
C VAL A 153 2.29 -14.54 -11.87
N VAL A 154 2.28 -13.33 -11.30
CA VAL A 154 2.21 -12.08 -12.08
C VAL A 154 3.45 -11.95 -13.00
N GLU A 155 4.64 -12.27 -12.50
CA GLU A 155 5.87 -12.18 -13.28
C GLU A 155 5.86 -13.11 -14.50
N ASN A 156 5.17 -14.24 -14.41
CA ASN A 156 5.17 -15.26 -15.45
C ASN A 156 3.90 -15.29 -16.29
N TYR A 157 2.89 -14.50 -15.95
CA TYR A 157 1.61 -14.54 -16.61
C TYR A 157 1.62 -13.76 -17.93
N GLY A 158 1.01 -14.35 -18.96
CA GLY A 158 0.81 -13.66 -20.24
C GLY A 158 2.05 -13.59 -21.13
N GLU A 159 3.06 -14.38 -20.86
CA GLU A 159 4.27 -14.43 -21.67
C GLU A 159 4.09 -15.26 -22.96
#